data_9b77cfec614398905e4d549fc23cb451
#
_entry.id   9b77cfec614398905e4d549fc23cb451
#
_cell.length_a   1.000
_cell.length_b   1.000
_cell.length_c   1.000
_cell.angle_alpha   90.00
_cell.angle_beta   90.00
_cell.angle_gamma   90.00
#
_symmetry.space_group_name_H-M   'P 1'
#
loop_
_entity.id
_entity.type
_entity.pdbx_description
1 polymer ?
#
loop_
_entity_poly.entity_id
_entity_poly.type
_entity_poly.pdbx_seq_one_letter_code
_entity_poly.pdbx_strand_id
1 'polypeptide(L)'
;MQKILLPTDFSDNSYKAVSYAMKLFKDQECTFFLLHTYTPAIYQAEYVMHAPMQVGLSDFYQSNSIQQLEKLQDRIVTEFKNPKHKFIIHAAFNLLVDEILETIKNEQIDLVIMGTQGASGAKEIFFGTNTIHVIKKSTCPVIAVPISNKHSLPSNILFPTDFEVSYQNDQFTELKNIVNSHRSKLKVLHISTNYELDPEQAKNKTKLKGIFKGIQMEFQEVEDQGVISAINGFQNDNDVDFLVMVQHK
;
A
#
# COMPACT_ATOMS: atom_id res chain seq x y z
N MET A 1 1.35 7.21 17.64
CA MET A 1 0.16 7.31 16.77
C MET A 1 0.64 7.09 15.36
N GLN A 2 0.12 6.10 14.67
CA GLN A 2 0.56 5.69 13.34
C GLN A 2 0.16 6.72 12.28
N LYS A 3 1.07 7.02 11.36
CA LYS A 3 0.87 7.96 10.25
C LYS A 3 0.72 7.20 8.93
N ILE A 4 -0.43 7.33 8.32
CA ILE A 4 -0.79 6.58 7.11
C ILE A 4 -1.10 7.55 5.97
N LEU A 5 -0.42 7.38 4.83
CA LEU A 5 -0.65 8.19 3.64
C LEU A 5 -1.66 7.51 2.72
N LEU A 6 -2.68 8.25 2.33
CA LEU A 6 -3.77 7.84 1.45
C LEU A 6 -3.81 8.73 0.21
N PRO A 7 -3.07 8.40 -0.85
CA PRO A 7 -3.17 9.11 -2.12
C PRO A 7 -4.54 8.88 -2.76
N THR A 8 -5.13 9.93 -3.31
CA THR A 8 -6.43 9.88 -3.96
C THR A 8 -6.49 10.72 -5.23
N ASP A 9 -7.19 10.20 -6.23
CA ASP A 9 -7.64 10.90 -7.44
C ASP A 9 -9.17 11.10 -7.45
N PHE A 10 -9.79 10.87 -6.27
CA PHE A 10 -11.23 10.92 -6.05
C PHE A 10 -12.05 9.88 -6.82
N SER A 11 -11.39 8.93 -7.48
CA SER A 11 -12.06 7.79 -8.14
C SER A 11 -12.65 6.82 -7.11
N ASP A 12 -13.59 5.98 -7.56
CA ASP A 12 -14.13 4.90 -6.72
C ASP A 12 -13.04 3.92 -6.28
N ASN A 13 -12.00 3.74 -7.09
CA ASN A 13 -10.89 2.86 -6.74
C ASN A 13 -10.05 3.43 -5.61
N SER A 14 -9.69 4.71 -5.66
CA SER A 14 -8.99 5.37 -4.55
C SER A 14 -9.85 5.40 -3.29
N TYR A 15 -11.17 5.60 -3.41
CA TYR A 15 -12.08 5.54 -2.27
C TYR A 15 -12.16 4.14 -1.64
N LYS A 16 -12.09 3.06 -2.45
CA LYS A 16 -12.01 1.69 -1.93
C LYS A 16 -10.76 1.49 -1.08
N ALA A 17 -9.62 2.02 -1.50
CA ALA A 17 -8.39 1.97 -0.71
C ALA A 17 -8.53 2.74 0.61
N VAL A 18 -9.12 3.93 0.58
CA VAL A 18 -9.46 4.70 1.79
C VAL A 18 -10.39 3.91 2.72
N SER A 19 -11.48 3.38 2.19
CA SER A 19 -12.45 2.57 2.96
C SER A 19 -11.80 1.32 3.57
N TYR A 20 -10.90 0.67 2.83
CA TYR A 20 -10.13 -0.45 3.35
C TYR A 20 -9.22 -0.05 4.51
N ALA A 21 -8.50 1.07 4.38
CA ALA A 21 -7.68 1.62 5.44
C ALA A 21 -8.47 1.90 6.72
N MET A 22 -9.65 2.52 6.61
CA MET A 22 -10.53 2.79 7.76
C MET A 22 -10.94 1.51 8.49
N LYS A 23 -11.22 0.43 7.75
CA LYS A 23 -11.59 -0.88 8.32
C LYS A 23 -10.39 -1.60 8.91
N LEU A 24 -9.24 -1.56 8.23
CA LEU A 24 -8.01 -2.23 8.65
C LEU A 24 -7.51 -1.68 10.00
N PHE A 25 -7.61 -0.38 10.20
CA PHE A 25 -7.11 0.31 11.39
C PHE A 25 -8.21 0.78 12.36
N LYS A 26 -9.42 0.20 12.27
CA LYS A 26 -10.60 0.65 13.06
C LYS A 26 -10.35 0.74 14.57
N ASP A 27 -9.51 -0.12 15.11
CA ASP A 27 -9.25 -0.21 16.56
C ASP A 27 -7.99 0.54 17.00
N GLN A 28 -7.24 1.14 16.07
CA GLN A 28 -5.97 1.82 16.30
C GLN A 28 -6.10 3.34 16.21
N GLU A 29 -5.27 4.05 16.96
CA GLU A 29 -5.13 5.50 16.82
C GLU A 29 -4.23 5.84 15.63
N CYS A 30 -4.81 6.46 14.59
CA CYS A 30 -4.09 6.79 13.36
C CYS A 30 -4.28 8.25 12.97
N THR A 31 -3.26 8.81 12.33
CA THR A 31 -3.36 10.05 11.54
C THR A 31 -3.28 9.69 10.07
N PHE A 32 -4.34 9.94 9.33
CA PHE A 32 -4.43 9.71 7.89
C PHE A 32 -4.14 11.00 7.14
N PHE A 33 -3.17 10.95 6.24
CA PHE A 33 -2.84 12.03 5.32
C PHE A 33 -3.56 11.77 4.00
N LEU A 34 -4.58 12.56 3.68
CA LEU A 34 -5.30 12.49 2.42
C LEU A 34 -4.55 13.34 1.39
N LEU A 35 -3.86 12.70 0.44
CA LEU A 35 -3.02 13.38 -0.53
C LEU A 35 -3.69 13.41 -1.91
N HIS A 36 -3.81 14.58 -2.49
CA HIS A 36 -4.12 14.76 -3.90
C HIS A 36 -3.08 15.65 -4.58
N THR A 37 -2.59 15.22 -5.74
CA THR A 37 -1.71 16.03 -6.58
C THR A 37 -2.45 16.54 -7.79
N TYR A 38 -2.19 17.78 -8.14
CA TYR A 38 -2.75 18.43 -9.31
C TYR A 38 -1.65 19.06 -10.17
N THR A 39 -1.78 18.87 -11.48
CA THR A 39 -0.95 19.55 -12.49
C THR A 39 -1.90 20.20 -13.47
N PRO A 40 -1.85 21.54 -13.66
CA PRO A 40 -2.67 22.17 -14.69
C PRO A 40 -2.36 21.57 -16.06
N ALA A 41 -3.39 21.25 -16.84
CA ALA A 41 -3.25 20.71 -18.19
C ALA A 41 -2.35 21.55 -19.11
N ILE A 42 -2.18 22.81 -18.78
CA ILE A 42 -1.33 23.81 -19.42
C ILE A 42 0.17 23.42 -19.42
N TYR A 43 0.64 22.75 -18.35
CA TYR A 43 2.04 22.31 -18.28
C TYR A 43 2.33 21.05 -19.09
N GLN A 44 1.30 20.39 -19.63
CA GLN A 44 1.44 19.25 -20.55
C GLN A 44 1.57 19.68 -22.02
N ALA A 45 1.32 20.94 -22.35
CA ALA A 45 1.47 21.49 -23.69
C ALA A 45 2.63 22.47 -23.73
N GLU A 46 3.63 22.23 -24.58
CA GLU A 46 4.80 23.09 -24.84
C GLU A 46 4.45 24.55 -25.27
N TYR A 47 3.16 24.89 -25.36
CA TYR A 47 2.63 26.12 -25.92
C TYR A 47 2.43 27.26 -24.90
N VAL A 48 2.68 27.07 -23.61
CA VAL A 48 2.23 28.05 -22.59
C VAL A 48 3.32 29.03 -22.12
N MET A 49 4.49 29.02 -22.72
CA MET A 49 5.57 29.95 -22.32
C MET A 49 5.29 31.45 -22.52
N HIS A 50 4.17 31.87 -23.08
CA HIS A 50 3.92 33.26 -23.45
C HIS A 50 2.57 33.86 -23.03
N ALA A 51 1.84 33.31 -22.08
CA ALA A 51 0.55 33.88 -21.66
C ALA A 51 0.60 34.54 -20.28
N PRO A 52 0.24 35.82 -20.16
CA PRO A 52 0.23 36.59 -18.89
C PRO A 52 -0.87 36.21 -17.91
N MET A 53 -1.65 35.18 -18.19
CA MET A 53 -2.89 34.81 -17.47
C MET A 53 -2.72 33.69 -16.41
N GLN A 54 -1.48 33.40 -15.97
CA GLN A 54 -1.19 32.18 -15.20
C GLN A 54 -1.47 32.26 -13.69
N VAL A 55 -1.55 33.46 -13.10
CA VAL A 55 -1.65 33.61 -11.63
C VAL A 55 -2.99 33.13 -11.08
N GLY A 56 -4.08 33.23 -11.80
CA GLY A 56 -5.42 32.79 -11.34
C GLY A 56 -5.74 31.32 -11.54
N LEU A 57 -5.04 30.63 -12.45
CA LEU A 57 -5.31 29.18 -12.73
C LEU A 57 -4.72 28.25 -11.68
N SER A 58 -3.53 28.56 -11.17
CA SER A 58 -2.90 27.80 -10.07
C SER A 58 -3.79 27.78 -8.84
N ASP A 59 -4.30 28.94 -8.45
CA ASP A 59 -5.15 29.11 -7.27
C ASP A 59 -6.49 28.38 -7.43
N PHE A 60 -7.03 28.34 -8.64
CA PHE A 60 -8.27 27.61 -8.95
C PHE A 60 -8.08 26.09 -8.78
N TYR A 61 -7.02 25.51 -9.34
CA TYR A 61 -6.74 24.08 -9.22
C TYR A 61 -6.44 23.67 -7.77
N GLN A 62 -5.70 24.50 -7.04
CA GLN A 62 -5.42 24.29 -5.63
C GLN A 62 -6.71 24.33 -4.81
N SER A 63 -7.53 25.35 -4.97
CA SER A 63 -8.79 25.51 -4.25
C SER A 63 -9.75 24.36 -4.53
N ASN A 64 -9.85 23.91 -5.79
CA ASN A 64 -10.66 22.76 -6.17
C ASN A 64 -10.14 21.45 -5.53
N SER A 65 -8.83 21.25 -5.53
CA SER A 65 -8.18 20.08 -4.88
C SER A 65 -8.49 20.05 -3.38
N ILE A 66 -8.33 21.18 -2.69
CA ILE A 66 -8.63 21.30 -1.26
C ILE A 66 -10.11 21.01 -1.01
N GLN A 67 -11.03 21.62 -1.77
CA GLN A 67 -12.47 21.39 -1.61
C GLN A 67 -12.86 19.92 -1.80
N GLN A 68 -12.25 19.23 -2.76
CA GLN A 68 -12.52 17.80 -2.96
C GLN A 68 -11.96 16.94 -1.83
N LEU A 69 -10.78 17.29 -1.28
CA LEU A 69 -10.22 16.62 -0.12
C LEU A 69 -11.09 16.82 1.14
N GLU A 70 -11.61 18.03 1.35
CA GLU A 70 -12.55 18.32 2.44
C GLU A 70 -13.83 17.48 2.30
N LYS A 71 -14.42 17.39 1.11
CA LYS A 71 -15.59 16.54 0.84
C LYS A 71 -15.28 15.06 1.09
N LEU A 72 -14.11 14.61 0.73
CA LEU A 72 -13.66 13.23 0.99
C LEU A 72 -13.52 13.00 2.50
N GLN A 73 -12.89 13.91 3.22
CA GLN A 73 -12.78 13.84 4.68
C GLN A 73 -14.14 13.80 5.36
N ASP A 74 -15.06 14.67 4.98
CA ASP A 74 -16.43 14.71 5.53
C ASP A 74 -17.18 13.40 5.27
N ARG A 75 -17.03 12.84 4.07
CA ARG A 75 -17.58 11.53 3.73
C ARG A 75 -17.05 10.43 4.64
N ILE A 76 -15.73 10.38 4.84
CA ILE A 76 -15.06 9.38 5.69
C ILE A 76 -15.54 9.53 7.14
N VAL A 77 -15.54 10.75 7.68
CA VAL A 77 -15.95 11.01 9.07
C VAL A 77 -17.40 10.63 9.28
N THR A 78 -18.28 10.91 8.31
CA THR A 78 -19.71 10.58 8.38
C THR A 78 -19.95 9.08 8.29
N GLU A 79 -19.23 8.38 7.41
CA GLU A 79 -19.40 6.95 7.16
C GLU A 79 -18.84 6.09 8.29
N PHE A 80 -17.62 6.38 8.76
CA PHE A 80 -16.91 5.53 9.72
C PHE A 80 -17.06 5.97 11.17
N LYS A 81 -17.28 7.25 11.45
CA LYS A 81 -17.53 7.82 12.81
C LYS A 81 -16.53 7.36 13.86
N ASN A 82 -15.24 7.27 13.50
CA ASN A 82 -14.21 6.74 14.37
C ASN A 82 -13.41 7.85 15.06
N PRO A 83 -13.55 8.05 16.40
CA PRO A 83 -12.85 9.12 17.12
C PRO A 83 -11.34 8.89 17.26
N LYS A 84 -10.85 7.68 16.96
CA LYS A 84 -9.42 7.35 16.98
C LYS A 84 -8.69 7.81 15.72
N HIS A 85 -9.42 8.21 14.67
CA HIS A 85 -8.86 8.61 13.39
C HIS A 85 -8.81 10.13 13.27
N LYS A 86 -7.61 10.64 12.98
CA LYS A 86 -7.39 12.04 12.64
C LYS A 86 -7.06 12.14 11.17
N PHE A 87 -7.44 13.26 10.53
CA PHE A 87 -7.21 13.48 9.12
C PHE A 87 -6.45 14.79 8.90
N ILE A 88 -5.50 14.74 7.97
CA ILE A 88 -4.76 15.90 7.46
C ILE A 88 -4.94 15.87 5.96
N ILE A 89 -5.42 16.97 5.38
CA ILE A 89 -5.52 17.12 3.93
C ILE A 89 -4.25 17.75 3.37
N HIS A 90 -3.77 17.21 2.26
CA HIS A 90 -2.56 17.66 1.57
C HIS A 90 -2.84 17.76 0.07
N ALA A 91 -2.90 18.99 -0.44
CA ALA A 91 -3.05 19.28 -1.86
C ALA A 91 -1.72 19.84 -2.39
N ALA A 92 -1.11 19.16 -3.35
CA ALA A 92 0.21 19.54 -3.87
C ALA A 92 0.23 19.72 -5.39
N PHE A 93 0.97 20.73 -5.84
CA PHE A 93 1.31 20.89 -7.24
C PHE A 93 2.60 20.12 -7.53
N ASN A 94 2.47 18.83 -7.84
CA ASN A 94 3.61 17.94 -8.06
C ASN A 94 3.17 16.70 -8.85
N LEU A 95 4.13 15.87 -9.26
CA LEU A 95 3.88 14.51 -9.73
C LEU A 95 3.57 13.61 -8.53
N LEU A 96 2.58 12.73 -8.68
CA LEU A 96 2.08 11.90 -7.58
C LEU A 96 3.18 11.09 -6.88
N VAL A 97 4.06 10.44 -7.64
CA VAL A 97 5.11 9.60 -7.07
C VAL A 97 6.10 10.43 -6.26
N ASP A 98 6.52 11.56 -6.80
CA ASP A 98 7.50 12.44 -6.15
C ASP A 98 6.91 13.03 -4.86
N GLU A 99 5.66 13.49 -4.90
CA GLU A 99 4.97 14.01 -3.71
C GLU A 99 4.78 12.95 -2.62
N ILE A 100 4.44 11.72 -3.00
CA ILE A 100 4.36 10.60 -2.03
C ILE A 100 5.70 10.41 -1.33
N LEU A 101 6.81 10.36 -2.09
CA LEU A 101 8.14 10.14 -1.53
C LEU A 101 8.60 11.29 -0.64
N GLU A 102 8.30 12.53 -1.01
CA GLU A 102 8.55 13.72 -0.20
C GLU A 102 7.72 13.71 1.08
N THR A 103 6.43 13.39 0.99
CA THR A 103 5.54 13.30 2.15
C THR A 103 5.99 12.20 3.12
N ILE A 104 6.40 11.02 2.61
CA ILE A 104 6.94 9.95 3.44
C ILE A 104 8.10 10.45 4.28
N LYS A 105 9.03 11.18 3.68
CA LYS A 105 10.22 11.71 4.36
C LYS A 105 9.90 12.83 5.33
N ASN A 106 9.13 13.82 4.88
CA ASN A 106 8.89 15.05 5.63
C ASN A 106 7.95 14.83 6.82
N GLU A 107 6.92 13.99 6.63
CA GLU A 107 5.93 13.68 7.64
C GLU A 107 6.25 12.42 8.44
N GLN A 108 7.32 11.69 8.08
CA GLN A 108 7.66 10.40 8.69
C GLN A 108 6.48 9.41 8.62
N ILE A 109 5.99 9.16 7.42
CA ILE A 109 4.89 8.24 7.16
C ILE A 109 5.33 6.80 7.42
N ASP A 110 4.52 6.07 8.19
CA ASP A 110 4.79 4.68 8.54
C ASP A 110 4.30 3.70 7.46
N LEU A 111 3.25 4.08 6.70
CA LEU A 111 2.59 3.21 5.74
C LEU A 111 1.89 4.02 4.64
N VAL A 112 1.99 3.57 3.40
CA VAL A 112 1.16 4.07 2.29
C VAL A 112 0.08 3.05 1.96
N ILE A 113 -1.18 3.49 1.77
CA ILE A 113 -2.26 2.63 1.27
C ILE A 113 -2.89 3.30 0.05
N MET A 114 -2.86 2.63 -1.08
CA MET A 114 -3.34 3.19 -2.35
C MET A 114 -4.03 2.14 -3.21
N GLY A 115 -4.88 2.59 -4.13
CA GLY A 115 -5.49 1.71 -5.12
C GLY A 115 -4.45 1.18 -6.13
N THR A 116 -4.70 0.02 -6.71
CA THR A 116 -3.82 -0.55 -7.75
C THR A 116 -3.95 0.15 -9.09
N GLN A 117 -5.07 0.86 -9.34
CA GLN A 117 -5.37 1.57 -10.59
C GLN A 117 -5.91 2.95 -10.28
N GLY A 118 -5.63 3.92 -11.14
CA GLY A 118 -6.28 5.23 -11.11
C GLY A 118 -7.57 5.26 -11.95
N ALA A 119 -8.04 6.45 -12.29
CA ALA A 119 -9.29 6.69 -13.02
C ALA A 119 -9.40 6.03 -14.41
N SER A 120 -8.32 5.50 -14.98
CA SER A 120 -8.25 4.88 -16.31
C SER A 120 -8.76 3.43 -16.41
N GLY A 121 -9.14 2.82 -15.29
CA GLY A 121 -9.88 1.56 -15.12
C GLY A 121 -9.79 0.47 -16.19
N ALA A 122 -8.68 -0.28 -16.27
CA ALA A 122 -8.63 -1.50 -17.08
C ALA A 122 -9.34 -2.67 -16.36
N LYS A 123 -9.97 -3.60 -17.10
CA LYS A 123 -10.78 -4.70 -16.53
C LYS A 123 -9.97 -5.84 -15.91
N GLU A 124 -8.66 -5.86 -16.08
CA GLU A 124 -7.76 -6.86 -15.50
C GLU A 124 -7.01 -6.28 -14.30
N ILE A 125 -6.55 -7.14 -13.36
CA ILE A 125 -5.78 -6.71 -12.19
C ILE A 125 -4.39 -6.27 -12.66
N PHE A 126 -4.31 -5.06 -13.22
CA PHE A 126 -3.04 -4.42 -13.53
C PHE A 126 -2.69 -3.40 -12.44
N PHE A 127 -1.48 -3.49 -11.95
CA PHE A 127 -0.93 -2.42 -11.14
C PHE A 127 -0.69 -1.20 -12.04
N GLY A 128 -1.32 -0.08 -11.71
CA GLY A 128 -1.05 1.19 -12.38
C GLY A 128 0.42 1.59 -12.26
N THR A 129 0.93 2.30 -13.25
CA THR A 129 2.33 2.73 -13.30
C THR A 129 2.77 3.46 -12.04
N ASN A 130 1.93 4.35 -11.50
CA ASN A 130 2.22 5.07 -10.26
C ASN A 130 2.37 4.13 -9.07
N THR A 131 1.47 3.14 -8.91
CA THR A 131 1.53 2.17 -7.82
C THR A 131 2.83 1.36 -7.86
N ILE A 132 3.23 0.90 -9.06
CA ILE A 132 4.50 0.19 -9.25
C ILE A 132 5.68 1.07 -8.87
N HIS A 133 5.69 2.34 -9.28
CA HIS A 133 6.77 3.27 -8.97
C HIS A 133 6.85 3.58 -7.47
N VAL A 134 5.70 3.75 -6.80
CA VAL A 134 5.65 3.94 -5.35
C VAL A 134 6.20 2.71 -4.63
N ILE A 135 5.73 1.49 -4.98
CA ILE A 135 6.25 0.25 -4.39
C ILE A 135 7.76 0.16 -4.55
N LYS A 136 8.30 0.45 -5.74
CA LYS A 136 9.74 0.34 -6.03
C LYS A 136 10.61 1.37 -5.31
N LYS A 137 10.08 2.57 -5.04
CA LYS A 137 10.88 3.71 -4.54
C LYS A 137 10.62 4.02 -3.06
N SER A 138 9.50 3.57 -2.50
CA SER A 138 9.12 3.85 -1.12
C SER A 138 10.14 3.32 -0.12
N THR A 139 10.34 4.08 0.95
CA THR A 139 11.14 3.68 2.12
C THR A 139 10.31 3.12 3.26
N CYS A 140 8.98 3.21 3.17
CA CYS A 140 8.05 2.56 4.08
C CYS A 140 7.19 1.53 3.33
N PRO A 141 6.53 0.60 4.04
CA PRO A 141 5.61 -0.38 3.42
C PRO A 141 4.51 0.29 2.59
N VAL A 142 4.06 -0.42 1.55
CA VAL A 142 2.97 0.01 0.67
C VAL A 142 1.93 -1.08 0.59
N ILE A 143 0.68 -0.77 0.93
CA ILE A 143 -0.47 -1.64 0.70
C ILE A 143 -1.17 -1.20 -0.59
N ALA A 144 -1.17 -2.07 -1.57
CA ALA A 144 -1.89 -1.87 -2.83
C ALA A 144 -3.24 -2.58 -2.77
N VAL A 145 -4.33 -1.82 -2.84
CA VAL A 145 -5.71 -2.31 -2.73
C VAL A 145 -6.31 -2.49 -4.12
N PRO A 146 -6.63 -3.73 -4.55
CA PRO A 146 -7.18 -3.97 -5.89
C PRO A 146 -8.61 -3.45 -6.03
N ILE A 147 -9.07 -3.28 -7.27
CA ILE A 147 -10.42 -2.76 -7.56
C ILE A 147 -11.55 -3.74 -7.22
N SER A 148 -11.23 -4.98 -6.87
CA SER A 148 -12.22 -6.01 -6.59
C SER A 148 -13.25 -5.56 -5.54
N ASN A 149 -14.46 -6.12 -5.59
CA ASN A 149 -15.54 -5.74 -4.67
C ASN A 149 -15.47 -6.48 -3.32
N LYS A 150 -14.54 -7.42 -3.16
CA LYS A 150 -14.37 -8.21 -1.95
C LYS A 150 -13.03 -7.84 -1.31
N HIS A 151 -13.08 -6.96 -0.33
CA HIS A 151 -11.92 -6.66 0.51
C HIS A 151 -12.18 -7.25 1.89
N SER A 152 -11.67 -8.48 2.09
CA SER A 152 -11.65 -9.11 3.41
C SER A 152 -10.56 -8.46 4.26
N LEU A 153 -10.79 -8.35 5.55
CA LEU A 153 -9.71 -8.04 6.49
C LEU A 153 -8.73 -9.21 6.54
N PRO A 154 -7.46 -8.97 6.80
CA PRO A 154 -6.40 -9.98 6.67
C PRO A 154 -6.52 -11.06 7.75
N SER A 155 -7.30 -12.11 7.49
CA SER A 155 -7.37 -13.32 8.33
C SER A 155 -6.31 -14.34 7.96
N ASN A 156 -6.03 -14.48 6.66
CA ASN A 156 -5.02 -15.38 6.12
C ASN A 156 -4.04 -14.61 5.25
N ILE A 157 -2.83 -14.46 5.76
CA ILE A 157 -1.75 -13.72 5.10
C ILE A 157 -0.79 -14.70 4.45
N LEU A 158 -0.54 -14.55 3.16
CA LEU A 158 0.46 -15.30 2.42
C LEU A 158 1.75 -14.50 2.32
N PHE A 159 2.86 -15.11 2.70
CA PHE A 159 4.21 -14.56 2.56
C PHE A 159 5.11 -15.52 1.75
N PRO A 160 5.17 -15.35 0.42
CA PRO A 160 6.11 -16.10 -0.41
C PRO A 160 7.55 -15.64 -0.16
N THR A 161 8.48 -16.58 -0.12
CA THR A 161 9.90 -16.28 0.08
C THR A 161 10.79 -17.40 -0.42
N ASP A 162 11.96 -17.02 -0.96
CA ASP A 162 13.09 -17.89 -1.30
C ASP A 162 14.11 -18.00 -0.16
N PHE A 163 13.97 -17.22 0.92
CA PHE A 163 14.93 -17.05 2.01
C PHE A 163 16.30 -16.52 1.60
N GLU A 164 16.47 -15.98 0.41
CA GLU A 164 17.76 -15.44 -0.06
C GLU A 164 18.11 -14.11 0.60
N VAL A 165 17.13 -13.38 1.14
CA VAL A 165 17.34 -12.07 1.80
C VAL A 165 17.45 -12.19 3.30
N SER A 166 18.35 -11.37 3.88
CA SER A 166 18.45 -11.24 5.33
C SER A 166 17.37 -10.30 5.86
N TYR A 167 16.41 -10.85 6.58
CA TYR A 167 15.30 -10.09 7.18
C TYR A 167 15.76 -9.23 8.36
N GLN A 168 15.21 -8.01 8.46
CA GLN A 168 15.36 -7.12 9.60
C GLN A 168 14.04 -6.98 10.35
N ASN A 169 14.11 -6.82 11.68
CA ASN A 169 12.91 -6.81 12.52
C ASN A 169 12.02 -5.59 12.26
N ASP A 170 12.60 -4.44 11.97
CA ASP A 170 11.93 -3.18 11.67
C ASP A 170 11.11 -3.22 10.36
N GLN A 171 11.58 -3.96 9.36
CA GLN A 171 10.87 -4.16 8.09
C GLN A 171 9.48 -4.77 8.28
N PHE A 172 9.26 -5.53 9.36
CA PHE A 172 8.01 -6.24 9.61
C PHE A 172 7.15 -5.61 10.71
N THR A 173 7.49 -4.42 11.18
CA THR A 173 6.74 -3.76 12.25
C THR A 173 5.28 -3.62 11.90
N GLU A 174 4.96 -3.10 10.72
CA GLU A 174 3.59 -2.93 10.27
C GLU A 174 2.87 -4.25 10.01
N LEU A 175 3.55 -5.22 9.43
CA LEU A 175 2.97 -6.55 9.24
C LEU A 175 2.63 -7.21 10.58
N LYS A 176 3.51 -7.11 11.58
CA LYS A 176 3.23 -7.64 12.93
C LYS A 176 2.05 -6.95 13.59
N ASN A 177 1.95 -5.62 13.44
CA ASN A 177 0.82 -4.86 13.94
C ASN A 177 -0.50 -5.34 13.33
N ILE A 178 -0.53 -5.54 12.00
CA ILE A 178 -1.69 -6.06 11.27
C ILE A 178 -2.03 -7.47 11.73
N VAL A 179 -1.05 -8.38 11.75
CA VAL A 179 -1.25 -9.78 12.18
C VAL A 179 -1.84 -9.86 13.59
N ASN A 180 -1.29 -9.09 14.54
CA ASN A 180 -1.76 -9.09 15.92
C ASN A 180 -3.16 -8.49 16.06
N SER A 181 -3.43 -7.36 15.39
CA SER A 181 -4.72 -6.67 15.48
C SER A 181 -5.86 -7.49 14.90
N HIS A 182 -5.60 -8.24 13.83
CA HIS A 182 -6.60 -9.06 13.15
C HIS A 182 -6.54 -10.54 13.53
N ARG A 183 -5.58 -10.94 14.38
CA ARG A 183 -5.32 -12.35 14.74
C ARG A 183 -5.13 -13.21 13.51
N SER A 184 -4.40 -12.68 12.54
CA SER A 184 -4.18 -13.31 11.24
C SER A 184 -3.30 -14.55 11.38
N LYS A 185 -3.54 -15.55 10.52
CA LYS A 185 -2.61 -16.66 10.29
C LYS A 185 -1.59 -16.24 9.24
N LEU A 186 -0.31 -16.43 9.52
CA LEU A 186 0.77 -16.15 8.57
C LEU A 186 1.23 -17.46 7.91
N LYS A 187 0.92 -17.61 6.63
CA LYS A 187 1.36 -18.73 5.81
C LYS A 187 2.61 -18.32 5.04
N VAL A 188 3.74 -18.94 5.37
CA VAL A 188 5.02 -18.71 4.67
C VAL A 188 5.19 -19.77 3.61
N LEU A 189 5.17 -19.34 2.34
CA LEU A 189 5.33 -20.21 1.19
C LEU A 189 6.77 -20.11 0.69
N HIS A 190 7.52 -21.21 0.83
CA HIS A 190 8.84 -21.32 0.23
C HIS A 190 8.72 -21.92 -1.16
N ILE A 191 9.22 -21.20 -2.16
CA ILE A 191 9.27 -21.67 -3.55
C ILE A 191 10.72 -22.03 -3.81
N SER A 192 11.00 -23.32 -3.81
CA SER A 192 12.34 -23.86 -3.97
C SER A 192 12.57 -24.40 -5.37
N THR A 193 13.75 -24.13 -5.92
CA THR A 193 14.26 -24.82 -7.11
C THR A 193 15.14 -26.01 -6.78
N ASN A 194 15.51 -26.18 -5.49
CA ASN A 194 16.33 -27.26 -4.96
C ASN A 194 15.70 -27.84 -3.71
N TYR A 195 15.90 -29.14 -3.46
CA TYR A 195 15.27 -29.87 -2.36
C TYR A 195 15.73 -29.47 -0.95
N GLU A 196 16.89 -28.84 -0.80
CA GLU A 196 17.42 -28.47 0.50
C GLU A 196 17.81 -27.00 0.52
N LEU A 197 17.49 -26.33 1.64
CA LEU A 197 17.93 -24.96 1.89
C LEU A 197 19.44 -24.93 2.08
N ASP A 198 20.11 -23.98 1.42
CA ASP A 198 21.48 -23.73 1.74
C ASP A 198 21.66 -23.18 3.18
N PRO A 199 22.90 -23.13 3.70
CA PRO A 199 23.15 -22.65 5.08
C PRO A 199 22.68 -21.22 5.34
N GLU A 200 22.72 -20.34 4.33
CA GLU A 200 22.28 -18.96 4.48
C GLU A 200 20.75 -18.85 4.46
N GLN A 201 20.10 -19.55 3.56
CA GLN A 201 18.63 -19.69 3.55
C GLN A 201 18.10 -20.29 4.86
N ALA A 202 18.75 -21.33 5.39
CA ALA A 202 18.36 -21.92 6.69
C ALA A 202 18.50 -20.93 7.85
N LYS A 203 19.58 -20.12 7.84
CA LYS A 203 19.79 -19.03 8.81
C LYS A 203 18.70 -17.96 8.67
N ASN A 204 18.36 -17.53 7.46
CA ASN A 204 17.34 -16.53 7.19
C ASN A 204 15.95 -17.04 7.59
N LYS A 205 15.62 -18.29 7.31
CA LYS A 205 14.39 -18.96 7.80
C LYS A 205 14.29 -18.94 9.32
N THR A 206 15.40 -19.23 9.99
CA THR A 206 15.48 -19.19 11.46
C THR A 206 15.29 -17.77 12.00
N LYS A 207 15.92 -16.79 11.35
CA LYS A 207 15.78 -15.37 11.68
C LYS A 207 14.33 -14.91 11.51
N LEU A 208 13.68 -15.27 10.40
CA LEU A 208 12.27 -14.97 10.15
C LEU A 208 11.36 -15.54 11.24
N LYS A 209 11.58 -16.79 11.65
CA LYS A 209 10.87 -17.40 12.80
C LYS A 209 11.05 -16.58 14.09
N GLY A 210 12.26 -16.09 14.33
CA GLY A 210 12.58 -15.24 15.49
C GLY A 210 11.83 -13.89 15.45
N ILE A 211 11.75 -13.26 14.27
CA ILE A 211 11.03 -11.99 14.06
C ILE A 211 9.54 -12.12 14.40
N PHE A 212 8.93 -13.24 14.01
CA PHE A 212 7.50 -13.51 14.24
C PHE A 212 7.24 -14.41 15.45
N LYS A 213 8.14 -14.42 16.43
CA LYS A 213 7.96 -15.20 17.66
C LYS A 213 6.64 -14.82 18.35
N GLY A 214 5.81 -15.83 18.64
CA GLY A 214 4.49 -15.65 19.25
C GLY A 214 3.33 -15.46 18.26
N ILE A 215 3.62 -15.36 16.97
CA ILE A 215 2.62 -15.35 15.90
C ILE A 215 2.47 -16.76 15.33
N GLN A 216 1.22 -17.17 15.07
CA GLN A 216 0.95 -18.45 14.44
C GLN A 216 1.46 -18.42 12.99
N MET A 217 2.51 -19.21 12.70
CA MET A 217 3.11 -19.34 11.37
C MET A 217 2.98 -20.78 10.87
N GLU A 218 2.58 -20.93 9.63
CA GLU A 218 2.56 -22.20 8.91
C GLU A 218 3.55 -22.10 7.75
N PHE A 219 4.51 -23.05 7.69
CA PHE A 219 5.48 -23.12 6.59
C PHE A 219 5.03 -24.19 5.59
N GLN A 220 4.96 -23.81 4.34
CA GLN A 220 4.70 -24.71 3.23
C GLN A 220 5.78 -24.56 2.18
N GLU A 221 6.09 -25.64 1.50
CA GLU A 221 7.09 -25.69 0.45
C GLU A 221 6.46 -26.19 -0.85
N VAL A 222 6.77 -25.52 -1.94
CA VAL A 222 6.32 -25.88 -3.29
C VAL A 222 7.55 -26.02 -4.17
N GLU A 223 7.70 -27.20 -4.77
CA GLU A 223 8.83 -27.52 -5.63
C GLU A 223 8.59 -27.05 -7.08
N ASP A 224 9.67 -26.60 -7.70
CA ASP A 224 9.91 -26.43 -9.14
C ASP A 224 8.78 -25.83 -9.98
N GLN A 225 8.16 -24.78 -9.48
CA GLN A 225 7.22 -23.97 -10.24
C GLN A 225 7.72 -22.54 -10.35
N GLY A 226 7.44 -21.87 -11.47
CA GLY A 226 7.66 -20.43 -11.57
C GLY A 226 6.93 -19.71 -10.42
N VAL A 227 7.59 -18.72 -9.80
CA VAL A 227 7.10 -18.00 -8.60
C VAL A 227 5.63 -17.56 -8.72
N ILE A 228 5.25 -16.99 -9.87
CA ILE A 228 3.88 -16.52 -10.12
C ILE A 228 2.89 -17.70 -10.14
N SER A 229 3.26 -18.82 -10.78
CA SER A 229 2.41 -20.01 -10.86
C SER A 229 2.21 -20.64 -9.48
N ALA A 230 3.26 -20.71 -8.66
CA ALA A 230 3.20 -21.24 -7.31
C ALA A 230 2.29 -20.38 -6.40
N ILE A 231 2.43 -19.05 -6.47
CA ILE A 231 1.58 -18.12 -5.70
C ILE A 231 0.12 -18.26 -6.14
N ASN A 232 -0.15 -18.25 -7.46
CA ASN A 232 -1.51 -18.36 -7.98
C ASN A 232 -2.14 -19.72 -7.65
N GLY A 233 -1.40 -20.81 -7.78
CA GLY A 233 -1.85 -22.14 -7.38
C GLY A 233 -2.22 -22.18 -5.91
N PHE A 234 -1.33 -21.66 -5.05
CA PHE A 234 -1.58 -21.61 -3.62
C PHE A 234 -2.85 -20.79 -3.28
N GLN A 235 -3.05 -19.64 -3.93
CA GLN A 235 -4.23 -18.79 -3.72
C GLN A 235 -5.53 -19.45 -4.21
N ASN A 236 -5.47 -20.31 -5.23
CA ASN A 236 -6.64 -21.04 -5.70
C ASN A 236 -7.08 -22.14 -4.72
N ASP A 237 -6.11 -22.78 -4.06
CA ASP A 237 -6.35 -23.88 -3.14
C ASP A 237 -6.57 -23.44 -1.69
N ASN A 238 -6.28 -22.20 -1.37
CA ASN A 238 -6.34 -21.63 -0.03
C ASN A 238 -7.02 -20.28 -0.01
N ASP A 239 -7.79 -20.00 1.04
CA ASP A 239 -8.25 -18.64 1.30
C ASP A 239 -7.05 -17.77 1.67
N VAL A 240 -6.74 -16.79 0.82
CA VAL A 240 -5.72 -15.78 1.04
C VAL A 240 -6.36 -14.41 0.91
N ASP A 241 -6.33 -13.64 2.00
CA ASP A 241 -6.90 -12.29 2.04
C ASP A 241 -5.85 -11.21 1.77
N PHE A 242 -4.58 -11.55 2.04
CA PHE A 242 -3.49 -10.58 2.01
C PHE A 242 -2.20 -11.24 1.54
N LEU A 243 -1.56 -10.67 0.53
CA LEU A 243 -0.27 -11.11 0.01
C LEU A 243 0.82 -10.13 0.46
N VAL A 244 1.86 -10.64 1.08
CA VAL A 244 3.03 -9.87 1.51
C VAL A 244 4.23 -10.26 0.68
N MET A 245 4.94 -9.28 0.16
CA MET A 245 6.21 -9.51 -0.54
C MET A 245 7.27 -8.55 -0.03
N VAL A 246 8.51 -9.03 0.07
CA VAL A 246 9.68 -8.20 0.39
C VAL A 246 10.39 -7.88 -0.90
N GLN A 247 10.67 -6.60 -1.11
CA GLN A 247 11.44 -6.16 -2.27
C GLN A 247 12.93 -6.40 -2.03
N HIS A 248 13.57 -7.09 -2.95
CA HIS A 248 15.03 -7.15 -3.03
C HIS A 248 15.55 -5.80 -3.55
N LYS A 249 16.47 -5.17 -2.83
CA LYS A 249 17.17 -3.96 -3.26
C LYS A 249 18.56 -4.32 -3.74
#